data_0452f52ce1803c995d0f3f37ac18bc15
#
_entry.id   0452f52ce1803c995d0f3f37ac18bc15
#
_cell.length_a   1.000
_cell.length_b   1.000
_cell.length_c   1.000
_cell.angle_alpha   90.00
_cell.angle_beta   90.00
_cell.angle_gamma   90.00
#
_symmetry.space_group_name_H-M   'P 1'
#
loop_
_entity.id
_entity.type
_entity.pdbx_description
1 polymer ?
#
loop_
_entity_poly.entity_id
_entity_poly.type
_entity_poly.pdbx_seq_one_letter_code
_entity_poly.pdbx_strand_id
1 'polypeptide(L)'
;MPMMRQVPPLSKPMSEKNKLSLSVQFADERLSDAITRPHIRRWVKAAQLAPAEFTIRFVNEQEGQLLNHDYRGKDYATNVLTFSYNESNDDTDDIVRADIVHCADVVLREAKEQHRSIEHHVAHLIVHGVLHAQGYDHESDEEAAEMENFETEILARLGIPDPYH
;
A
#
# COMPACT_ATOMS: atom_id res chain seq x y z
N MET A 1 -7.34 3.80 23.82
CA MET A 1 -8.28 3.40 22.80
C MET A 1 -7.73 3.76 21.42
N PRO A 2 -7.63 2.78 20.56
CA PRO A 2 -7.18 3.11 19.22
C PRO A 2 -8.20 4.01 18.55
N MET A 3 -7.70 5.09 17.99
CA MET A 3 -8.56 6.02 17.28
C MET A 3 -8.97 5.41 15.96
N MET A 4 -10.26 5.31 15.78
CA MET A 4 -10.76 4.94 14.47
C MET A 4 -10.31 6.00 13.47
N ARG A 5 -9.71 5.57 12.37
CA ARG A 5 -9.36 6.49 11.32
C ARG A 5 -10.64 7.12 10.77
N GLN A 6 -10.71 8.43 10.79
CA GLN A 6 -11.89 9.11 10.29
C GLN A 6 -11.94 9.05 8.76
N VAL A 7 -13.06 8.61 8.27
CA VAL A 7 -13.34 8.66 6.84
C VAL A 7 -13.57 10.13 6.47
N PRO A 8 -13.06 10.60 5.33
CA PRO A 8 -13.31 11.98 4.91
C PRO A 8 -14.81 12.29 4.88
N PRO A 9 -15.20 13.51 5.22
CA PRO A 9 -16.62 13.88 5.23
C PRO A 9 -17.28 13.68 3.89
N LEU A 10 -18.51 13.17 3.90
CA LEU A 10 -19.28 13.00 2.66
C LEU A 10 -19.61 14.32 1.98
N SER A 11 -19.49 15.41 2.72
CA SER A 11 -19.71 16.75 2.15
C SER A 11 -18.62 17.19 1.19
N LYS A 12 -17.45 16.51 1.20
CA LYS A 12 -16.40 16.83 0.24
C LYS A 12 -16.78 16.32 -1.15
N PRO A 13 -16.54 17.10 -2.21
CA PRO A 13 -16.76 16.61 -3.56
C PRO A 13 -15.94 15.35 -3.84
N MET A 14 -16.52 14.46 -4.60
CA MET A 14 -15.82 13.21 -4.97
C MET A 14 -14.51 13.47 -5.70
N SER A 15 -14.45 14.53 -6.51
CA SER A 15 -13.24 14.91 -7.24
C SER A 15 -12.10 15.27 -6.30
N GLU A 16 -12.38 15.92 -5.17
CA GLU A 16 -11.37 16.24 -4.17
C GLU A 16 -10.97 15.02 -3.37
N LYS A 17 -11.98 14.22 -3.00
CA LYS A 17 -11.78 13.02 -2.19
C LYS A 17 -10.89 11.99 -2.89
N ASN A 18 -11.02 11.91 -4.21
CA ASN A 18 -10.33 10.92 -5.04
C ASN A 18 -9.15 11.48 -5.79
N LYS A 19 -8.69 12.70 -5.46
CA LYS A 19 -7.56 13.31 -6.14
C LYS A 19 -6.30 12.49 -5.85
N LEU A 20 -5.65 12.02 -6.89
CA LEU A 20 -4.49 11.14 -6.77
C LEU A 20 -3.41 11.52 -7.78
N SER A 21 -2.22 11.79 -7.27
CA SER A 21 -1.01 11.85 -8.07
C SER A 21 -0.24 10.56 -7.81
N LEU A 22 -0.03 9.76 -8.84
CA LEU A 22 0.60 8.44 -8.70
C LEU A 22 1.76 8.29 -9.68
N SER A 23 2.92 7.94 -9.16
CA SER A 23 4.07 7.56 -9.94
C SER A 23 4.36 6.08 -9.70
N VAL A 24 4.61 5.33 -10.75
CA VAL A 24 4.94 3.91 -10.65
C VAL A 24 6.31 3.69 -11.28
N GLN A 25 7.21 3.07 -10.53
CA GLN A 25 8.59 2.83 -10.97
C GLN A 25 8.91 1.33 -10.87
N PHE A 26 9.31 0.74 -11.98
CA PHE A 26 9.77 -0.65 -12.02
C PHE A 26 11.30 -0.67 -12.11
N ALA A 27 11.97 -0.45 -10.97
CA ALA A 27 13.42 -0.61 -10.93
C ALA A 27 13.80 -2.07 -11.17
N ASP A 28 12.97 -2.99 -10.69
CA ASP A 28 13.00 -4.40 -11.07
C ASP A 28 11.82 -4.65 -12.00
N GLU A 29 12.11 -5.11 -13.21
CA GLU A 29 11.10 -5.22 -14.26
C GLU A 29 10.34 -6.55 -14.29
N ARG A 30 10.68 -7.49 -13.40
CA ARG A 30 10.06 -8.83 -13.42
C ARG A 30 8.55 -8.81 -13.24
N LEU A 31 8.01 -7.81 -12.54
CA LEU A 31 6.57 -7.71 -12.30
C LEU A 31 5.84 -6.88 -13.36
N SER A 32 6.57 -6.17 -14.23
CA SER A 32 5.96 -5.22 -15.17
C SER A 32 5.04 -5.88 -16.20
N ASP A 33 5.25 -7.17 -16.51
CA ASP A 33 4.40 -7.88 -17.45
C ASP A 33 3.11 -8.38 -16.80
N ALA A 34 3.17 -8.76 -15.52
CA ALA A 34 2.03 -9.30 -14.80
C ALA A 34 1.13 -8.19 -14.23
N ILE A 35 1.69 -7.01 -14.02
CA ILE A 35 1.00 -5.92 -13.32
C ILE A 35 1.14 -4.65 -14.14
N THR A 36 0.01 -4.09 -14.57
CA THR A 36 0.00 -2.88 -15.37
C THR A 36 -0.20 -1.64 -14.52
N ARG A 37 0.23 -0.48 -15.01
CA ARG A 37 -0.01 0.79 -14.33
C ARG A 37 -1.49 1.09 -14.10
N PRO A 38 -2.40 0.84 -15.05
CA PRO A 38 -3.82 1.02 -14.78
C PRO A 38 -4.36 0.13 -13.66
N HIS A 39 -3.87 -1.12 -13.54
CA HIS A 39 -4.25 -2.00 -12.43
C HIS A 39 -3.79 -1.41 -11.10
N ILE A 40 -2.54 -0.96 -11.04
CA ILE A 40 -1.98 -0.38 -9.82
C ILE A 40 -2.80 0.84 -9.40
N ARG A 41 -3.11 1.72 -10.34
CA ARG A 41 -3.91 2.91 -10.06
C ARG A 41 -5.29 2.55 -9.52
N ARG A 42 -5.92 1.53 -10.09
CA ARG A 42 -7.22 1.06 -9.63
C ARG A 42 -7.16 0.57 -8.18
N TRP A 43 -6.14 -0.20 -7.85
CA TRP A 43 -5.97 -0.73 -6.50
C TRP A 43 -5.68 0.37 -5.48
N VAL A 44 -4.82 1.32 -5.85
CA VAL A 44 -4.54 2.48 -4.98
C VAL A 44 -5.81 3.28 -4.73
N LYS A 45 -6.56 3.56 -5.78
CA LYS A 45 -7.81 4.33 -5.64
C LYS A 45 -8.83 3.62 -4.77
N ALA A 46 -8.90 2.30 -4.83
CA ALA A 46 -9.84 1.53 -4.01
C ALA A 46 -9.55 1.67 -2.51
N ALA A 47 -8.29 1.86 -2.14
CA ALA A 47 -7.87 2.01 -0.74
C ALA A 47 -7.72 3.47 -0.32
N GLN A 48 -7.85 4.41 -1.25
CA GLN A 48 -7.63 5.83 -0.99
C GLN A 48 -8.82 6.43 -0.24
N LEU A 49 -8.52 7.11 0.86
CA LEU A 49 -9.53 7.76 1.71
C LEU A 49 -9.41 9.28 1.70
N ALA A 50 -8.30 9.81 1.19
CA ALA A 50 -8.01 11.23 1.18
C ALA A 50 -7.20 11.57 -0.08
N PRO A 51 -7.10 12.84 -0.46
CA PRO A 51 -6.21 13.22 -1.56
C PRO A 51 -4.80 12.72 -1.28
N ALA A 52 -4.11 12.24 -2.29
CA ALA A 52 -2.82 11.58 -2.08
C ALA A 52 -1.83 11.80 -3.22
N GLU A 53 -0.56 11.79 -2.85
CA GLU A 53 0.56 11.75 -3.77
C GLU A 53 1.42 10.55 -3.39
N PHE A 54 1.36 9.49 -4.19
CA PHE A 54 2.08 8.25 -3.90
C PHE A 54 3.06 7.90 -5.01
N THR A 55 4.20 7.36 -4.61
CA THR A 55 5.11 6.68 -5.52
C THR A 55 5.13 5.20 -5.13
N ILE A 56 4.80 4.34 -6.09
CA ILE A 56 4.90 2.89 -5.92
C ILE A 56 6.16 2.45 -6.66
N ARG A 57 7.07 1.80 -5.97
CA ARG A 57 8.34 1.39 -6.57
C ARG A 57 8.58 -0.10 -6.32
N PHE A 58 8.95 -0.81 -7.37
CA PHE A 58 9.30 -2.23 -7.30
C PHE A 58 10.82 -2.38 -7.44
N VAL A 59 11.44 -2.98 -6.43
CA VAL A 59 12.89 -3.08 -6.34
C VAL A 59 13.32 -4.54 -6.23
N ASN A 60 14.63 -4.79 -6.44
CA ASN A 60 15.18 -6.13 -6.22
C ASN A 60 15.51 -6.34 -4.74
N GLU A 61 15.92 -7.57 -4.40
CA GLU A 61 16.21 -7.95 -3.01
C GLU A 61 17.33 -7.10 -2.41
N GLN A 62 18.36 -6.80 -3.19
CA GLN A 62 19.49 -6.01 -2.69
C GLN A 62 19.06 -4.60 -2.27
N GLU A 63 18.32 -3.93 -3.13
CA GLU A 63 17.80 -2.60 -2.83
C GLU A 63 16.79 -2.65 -1.68
N GLY A 64 15.92 -3.65 -1.67
CA GLY A 64 14.93 -3.84 -0.61
C GLY A 64 15.58 -4.06 0.75
N GLN A 65 16.62 -4.87 0.80
CA GLN A 65 17.37 -5.12 2.02
C GLN A 65 18.05 -3.84 2.52
N LEU A 66 18.67 -3.10 1.61
CA LEU A 66 19.35 -1.86 1.95
C LEU A 66 18.39 -0.83 2.52
N LEU A 67 17.23 -0.66 1.89
CA LEU A 67 16.21 0.26 2.37
C LEU A 67 15.67 -0.15 3.73
N ASN A 68 15.42 -1.43 3.94
CA ASN A 68 14.93 -1.92 5.21
C ASN A 68 15.96 -1.74 6.32
N HIS A 69 17.23 -1.96 6.00
CA HIS A 69 18.34 -1.73 6.94
C HIS A 69 18.42 -0.25 7.32
N ASP A 70 18.41 0.65 6.33
CA ASP A 70 18.59 2.08 6.58
C ASP A 70 17.44 2.69 7.38
N TYR A 71 16.21 2.21 7.17
CA TYR A 71 15.04 2.82 7.80
C TYR A 71 14.53 2.08 9.02
N ARG A 72 14.74 0.75 9.10
CA ARG A 72 14.20 -0.07 10.17
C ARG A 72 15.24 -0.85 10.94
N GLY A 73 16.51 -0.79 10.51
CA GLY A 73 17.59 -1.53 11.14
C GLY A 73 17.50 -3.04 10.93
N LYS A 74 16.81 -3.49 9.89
CA LYS A 74 16.64 -4.91 9.60
C LYS A 74 17.50 -5.32 8.42
N ASP A 75 18.21 -6.42 8.51
CA ASP A 75 19.14 -6.91 7.49
C ASP A 75 18.50 -7.89 6.51
N TYR A 76 17.22 -7.71 6.20
CA TYR A 76 16.53 -8.55 5.22
C TYR A 76 15.57 -7.69 4.41
N ALA A 77 15.22 -8.17 3.22
CA ALA A 77 14.20 -7.51 2.41
C ALA A 77 12.82 -7.91 2.90
N THR A 78 11.89 -6.96 2.93
CA THR A 78 10.50 -7.23 3.26
C THR A 78 9.62 -7.00 2.03
N ASN A 79 8.37 -7.47 2.08
CA ASN A 79 7.48 -7.36 0.92
C ASN A 79 7.06 -5.92 0.63
N VAL A 80 6.87 -5.10 1.66
CA VAL A 80 6.46 -3.71 1.47
C VAL A 80 7.08 -2.82 2.56
N LEU A 81 7.55 -1.65 2.13
CA LEU A 81 8.02 -0.59 3.02
C LEU A 81 7.27 0.68 2.66
N THR A 82 6.74 1.36 3.66
CA THR A 82 6.01 2.60 3.48
C THR A 82 6.75 3.75 4.15
N PHE A 83 7.11 4.76 3.36
CA PHE A 83 7.79 5.96 3.85
C PHE A 83 6.82 7.13 3.71
N SER A 84 6.28 7.60 4.84
CA SER A 84 5.32 8.70 4.86
C SER A 84 6.02 10.03 5.04
N TYR A 85 5.54 11.04 4.30
CA TYR A 85 6.10 12.40 4.33
C TYR A 85 5.11 13.39 4.94
N ASN A 86 4.33 12.96 5.92
CA ASN A 86 3.27 13.77 6.52
C ASN A 86 3.76 14.64 7.68
N GLU A 87 5.06 14.92 7.73
CA GLU A 87 5.67 15.70 8.79
C GLU A 87 5.63 17.19 8.54
N SER A 88 4.95 17.60 7.48
CA SER A 88 4.77 19.00 7.18
C SER A 88 3.99 19.69 8.29
N ASN A 89 4.50 20.82 8.77
CA ASN A 89 3.79 21.64 9.74
C ASN A 89 2.71 22.50 9.09
N ASP A 90 2.43 22.25 7.83
CA ASP A 90 1.39 22.96 7.11
C ASP A 90 0.05 22.26 7.34
N ASP A 91 -0.68 22.73 8.32
CA ASP A 91 -1.98 22.18 8.69
C ASP A 91 -3.06 22.41 7.62
N THR A 92 -2.74 23.16 6.58
CA THR A 92 -3.71 23.44 5.52
C THR A 92 -3.67 22.38 4.41
N ASP A 93 -2.69 21.49 4.43
CA ASP A 93 -2.48 20.49 3.39
C ASP A 93 -2.92 19.12 3.89
N ASP A 94 -4.09 18.68 3.42
CA ASP A 94 -4.64 17.37 3.78
C ASP A 94 -4.15 16.24 2.88
N ILE A 95 -3.15 16.50 2.04
CA ILE A 95 -2.66 15.51 1.09
C ILE A 95 -1.74 14.51 1.79
N VAL A 96 -2.04 13.24 1.64
CA VAL A 96 -1.19 12.16 2.14
C VAL A 96 -0.07 11.91 1.13
N ARG A 97 1.17 11.94 1.59
CA ARG A 97 2.34 11.72 0.73
C ARG A 97 3.13 10.53 1.25
N ALA A 98 3.44 9.60 0.36
CA ALA A 98 4.23 8.43 0.76
C ALA A 98 4.90 7.78 -0.45
N ASP A 99 6.04 7.15 -0.17
CA ASP A 99 6.66 6.20 -1.08
C ASP A 99 6.38 4.81 -0.55
N ILE A 100 5.88 3.94 -1.41
CA ILE A 100 5.55 2.56 -1.05
C ILE A 100 6.40 1.66 -1.91
N VAL A 101 7.33 0.94 -1.28
CA VAL A 101 8.35 0.15 -1.96
C VAL A 101 8.06 -1.32 -1.77
N HIS A 102 8.02 -2.07 -2.87
CA HIS A 102 7.78 -3.52 -2.88
C HIS A 102 9.03 -4.22 -3.38
N CYS A 103 9.48 -5.25 -2.65
CA CYS A 103 10.59 -6.08 -3.09
C CYS A 103 10.06 -7.20 -4.00
N ALA A 104 10.44 -7.16 -5.27
CA ALA A 104 9.95 -8.13 -6.25
C ALA A 104 10.30 -9.57 -5.87
N ASP A 105 11.51 -9.82 -5.39
CA ASP A 105 11.93 -11.16 -4.98
C ASP A 105 11.03 -11.73 -3.88
N VAL A 106 10.72 -10.92 -2.88
CA VAL A 106 9.89 -11.36 -1.75
C VAL A 106 8.44 -11.57 -2.22
N VAL A 107 7.93 -10.65 -3.04
CA VAL A 107 6.57 -10.74 -3.59
C VAL A 107 6.39 -12.02 -4.39
N LEU A 108 7.33 -12.32 -5.28
CA LEU A 108 7.26 -13.53 -6.10
C LEU A 108 7.32 -14.80 -5.26
N ARG A 109 8.19 -14.82 -4.26
CA ARG A 109 8.32 -15.96 -3.36
C ARG A 109 7.04 -16.18 -2.55
N GLU A 110 6.49 -15.12 -1.98
CA GLU A 110 5.28 -15.21 -1.18
C GLU A 110 4.07 -15.66 -2.00
N ALA A 111 3.92 -15.11 -3.20
CA ALA A 111 2.82 -15.50 -4.07
C ALA A 111 2.86 -17.00 -4.35
N LYS A 112 4.06 -17.53 -4.61
CA LYS A 112 4.24 -18.96 -4.84
C LYS A 112 3.94 -19.78 -3.60
N GLU A 113 4.47 -19.38 -2.44
CA GLU A 113 4.26 -20.08 -1.18
C GLU A 113 2.78 -20.10 -0.77
N GLN A 114 2.06 -19.03 -1.04
CA GLN A 114 0.67 -18.90 -0.67
C GLN A 114 -0.30 -19.37 -1.76
N HIS A 115 0.22 -19.89 -2.85
CA HIS A 115 -0.59 -20.36 -3.99
C HIS A 115 -1.54 -19.28 -4.52
N ARG A 116 -1.04 -18.05 -4.60
CA ARG A 116 -1.80 -16.90 -5.10
C ARG A 116 -1.20 -16.42 -6.41
N SER A 117 -2.03 -15.82 -7.25
CA SER A 117 -1.50 -15.16 -8.44
C SER A 117 -0.66 -13.95 -8.03
N ILE A 118 0.32 -13.60 -8.85
CA ILE A 118 1.15 -12.41 -8.63
C ILE A 118 0.24 -11.18 -8.55
N GLU A 119 -0.71 -11.07 -9.47
CA GLU A 119 -1.64 -9.95 -9.51
C GLU A 119 -2.42 -9.80 -8.20
N HIS A 120 -3.00 -10.89 -7.69
CA HIS A 120 -3.77 -10.83 -6.45
C HIS A 120 -2.90 -10.50 -5.25
N HIS A 121 -1.70 -11.07 -5.20
CA HIS A 121 -0.79 -10.81 -4.09
C HIS A 121 -0.32 -9.36 -4.08
N VAL A 122 0.05 -8.82 -5.23
CA VAL A 122 0.47 -7.42 -5.32
C VAL A 122 -0.69 -6.48 -5.00
N ALA A 123 -1.90 -6.78 -5.49
CA ALA A 123 -3.06 -5.97 -5.15
C ALA A 123 -3.26 -5.88 -3.64
N HIS A 124 -3.14 -7.00 -2.94
CA HIS A 124 -3.24 -7.03 -1.48
C HIS A 124 -2.17 -6.16 -0.83
N LEU A 125 -0.92 -6.30 -1.27
CA LEU A 125 0.18 -5.53 -0.69
C LEU A 125 0.05 -4.03 -0.97
N ILE A 126 -0.45 -3.66 -2.14
CA ILE A 126 -0.69 -2.24 -2.47
C ILE A 126 -1.80 -1.68 -1.58
N VAL A 127 -2.92 -2.39 -1.44
CA VAL A 127 -4.00 -1.95 -0.55
C VAL A 127 -3.48 -1.79 0.87
N HIS A 128 -2.73 -2.77 1.36
CA HIS A 128 -2.13 -2.73 2.69
C HIS A 128 -1.23 -1.50 2.87
N GLY A 129 -0.33 -1.27 1.92
CA GLY A 129 0.60 -0.13 1.98
C GLY A 129 -0.11 1.22 1.92
N VAL A 130 -1.15 1.33 1.10
CA VAL A 130 -1.93 2.57 0.99
C VAL A 130 -2.69 2.86 2.29
N LEU A 131 -3.30 1.84 2.90
CA LEU A 131 -3.97 2.02 4.18
C LEU A 131 -2.97 2.41 5.26
N HIS A 132 -1.81 1.75 5.28
CA HIS A 132 -0.76 2.05 6.25
C HIS A 132 -0.26 3.50 6.10
N ALA A 133 -0.08 3.95 4.86
CA ALA A 133 0.32 5.34 4.57
C ALA A 133 -0.71 6.34 5.09
N GLN A 134 -1.97 5.96 5.14
CA GLN A 134 -3.07 6.81 5.62
C GLN A 134 -3.32 6.67 7.12
N GLY A 135 -2.46 5.94 7.83
CA GLY A 135 -2.46 5.89 9.28
C GLY A 135 -3.04 4.63 9.90
N TYR A 136 -3.48 3.67 9.10
CA TYR A 136 -3.86 2.37 9.67
C TYR A 136 -2.61 1.64 10.12
N ASP A 137 -2.72 0.94 11.24
CA ASP A 137 -1.60 0.22 11.81
C ASP A 137 -2.06 -1.15 12.29
N HIS A 138 -1.12 -2.00 12.68
CA HIS A 138 -1.41 -3.35 13.15
C HIS A 138 -0.55 -3.71 14.36
N GLU A 139 -0.31 -2.73 15.24
CA GLU A 139 0.50 -2.93 16.45
C GLU A 139 -0.25 -3.72 17.51
N SER A 140 -1.57 -3.57 17.60
CA SER A 140 -2.40 -4.35 18.51
C SER A 140 -3.24 -5.34 17.73
N ASP A 141 -3.76 -6.37 18.43
CA ASP A 141 -4.65 -7.36 17.81
C ASP A 141 -5.92 -6.71 17.26
N GLU A 142 -6.46 -5.72 17.96
CA GLU A 142 -7.64 -5.00 17.51
C GLU A 142 -7.37 -4.20 16.25
N GLU A 143 -6.25 -3.50 16.21
CA GLU A 143 -5.85 -2.74 15.03
C GLU A 143 -5.59 -3.65 13.84
N ALA A 144 -4.92 -4.78 14.08
CA ALA A 144 -4.67 -5.75 13.04
C ALA A 144 -5.97 -6.29 12.45
N ALA A 145 -6.92 -6.66 13.31
CA ALA A 145 -8.21 -7.18 12.87
C ALA A 145 -9.00 -6.15 12.07
N GLU A 146 -9.00 -4.90 12.52
CA GLU A 146 -9.69 -3.80 11.83
C GLU A 146 -9.08 -3.57 10.44
N MET A 147 -7.77 -3.53 10.37
CA MET A 147 -7.07 -3.32 9.11
C MET A 147 -7.30 -4.49 8.13
N GLU A 148 -7.20 -5.73 8.62
CA GLU A 148 -7.41 -6.91 7.79
C GLU A 148 -8.85 -6.97 7.27
N ASN A 149 -9.83 -6.63 8.10
CA ASN A 149 -11.21 -6.59 7.66
C ASN A 149 -11.43 -5.55 6.58
N PHE A 150 -10.81 -4.38 6.73
CA PHE A 150 -10.91 -3.33 5.73
C PHE A 150 -10.23 -3.72 4.42
N GLU A 151 -9.05 -4.33 4.51
CA GLU A 151 -8.35 -4.86 3.32
C GLU A 151 -9.24 -5.87 2.58
N THR A 152 -9.84 -6.79 3.32
CA THR A 152 -10.70 -7.81 2.74
C THR A 152 -11.90 -7.20 2.02
N GLU A 153 -12.54 -6.19 2.61
CA GLU A 153 -13.66 -5.49 1.98
C GLU A 153 -13.24 -4.79 0.68
N ILE A 154 -12.10 -4.09 0.73
CA ILE A 154 -11.59 -3.39 -0.46
C ILE A 154 -11.28 -4.38 -1.57
N LEU A 155 -10.59 -5.46 -1.23
CA LEU A 155 -10.22 -6.48 -2.22
C LEU A 155 -11.45 -7.16 -2.80
N ALA A 156 -12.48 -7.41 -1.98
CA ALA A 156 -13.74 -7.99 -2.48
C ALA A 156 -14.39 -7.08 -3.52
N ARG A 157 -14.37 -5.77 -3.32
CA ARG A 157 -14.89 -4.81 -4.31
C ARG A 157 -14.10 -4.85 -5.61
N LEU A 158 -12.84 -5.23 -5.53
CA LEU A 158 -11.96 -5.37 -6.70
C LEU A 158 -12.07 -6.74 -7.36
N GLY A 159 -12.89 -7.63 -6.80
CA GLY A 159 -13.02 -9.00 -7.31
C GLY A 159 -11.87 -9.92 -6.93
N ILE A 160 -11.14 -9.56 -5.87
CA ILE A 160 -9.97 -10.33 -5.41
C ILE A 160 -10.35 -11.12 -4.16
N PRO A 161 -10.03 -12.43 -4.12
CA PRO A 161 -10.38 -13.28 -2.97
C PRO A 161 -9.74 -12.80 -1.67
N ASP A 162 -10.37 -13.15 -0.55
CA ASP A 162 -9.88 -12.85 0.79
C ASP A 162 -8.47 -13.40 0.98
N PRO A 163 -7.47 -12.55 1.25
CA PRO A 163 -6.09 -13.02 1.40
C PRO A 163 -5.84 -13.77 2.70
N TYR A 164 -6.78 -13.72 3.64
CA TYR A 164 -6.63 -14.34 4.96
C TYR A 164 -7.38 -15.66 5.09
N HIS A 165 -7.92 -16.17 3.99
CA HIS A 165 -8.62 -17.47 3.96
C HIS A 165 -8.18 -18.35 2.80
#